data_c017cc26f770e8d725339ec0973b819c
#
_entry.id   c017cc26f770e8d725339ec0973b819c
#
_cell.length_a   1.000
_cell.length_b   1.000
_cell.length_c   1.000
_cell.angle_alpha   90.00
_cell.angle_beta   90.00
_cell.angle_gamma   90.00
#
_symmetry.space_group_name_H-M   'P 1'
#
loop_
_entity.id
_entity.type
_entity.pdbx_description
1 polymer ?
#
loop_
_entity_poly.entity_id
_entity_poly.type
_entity_poly.pdbx_seq_one_letter_code
_entity_poly.pdbx_strand_id
1 'polypeptide(L)'
;QPCSSAASDVYKRQIYESRPNVTSDAASLCLKSGNSVLLRGGSECFNTNKILVDIIQKSLIKNNINKDSVNLVPYTDREVMKYILRKDDDVDLVIPRGGEGLIRFVSENSSIPVIKHYKGVCHVYLDSEADLKIAHDIAINSKIQRPGVCNAMETLIINKNLPKDFILNLLHEFINNKVLIYGEDELSNYISNDLFTKLTPEDYHNEYLDMKLNIKIVSDIQQAIKHIEEYGSLHTESIVTSNEINKEIFIQSLNSSAIFHNASTRFNDGNELGLGAEIGISTTKLHAFGPMGLNAVSYTHL
;
A
#
# COMPACT_ATOMS: atom_id res chain seq x y z
N GLN A 1 1.39 11.74 31.48
CA GLN A 1 0.27 12.62 31.84
C GLN A 1 -1.01 11.80 31.90
N PRO A 2 -1.88 11.98 32.89
CA PRO A 2 -3.18 11.36 32.88
C PRO A 2 -3.97 11.93 31.69
N CYS A 3 -4.62 11.06 30.91
CA CYS A 3 -5.58 11.46 29.90
C CYS A 3 -6.63 12.35 30.57
N SER A 4 -6.64 13.65 30.26
CA SER A 4 -7.66 14.55 30.73
C SER A 4 -9.00 14.16 30.12
N SER A 5 -10.03 14.14 30.93
CA SER A 5 -11.41 13.77 30.60
C SER A 5 -12.15 14.79 29.70
N ALA A 6 -11.43 15.42 28.77
CA ALA A 6 -11.98 16.44 27.88
C ALA A 6 -11.37 16.41 26.44
N ALA A 7 -10.71 15.34 26.05
CA ALA A 7 -10.43 15.12 24.64
C ALA A 7 -11.70 14.53 24.00
N SER A 8 -12.28 15.22 23.04
CA SER A 8 -13.37 14.70 22.22
C SER A 8 -12.99 13.30 21.74
N ASP A 9 -13.75 12.28 22.17
CA ASP A 9 -13.56 10.90 21.76
C ASP A 9 -13.77 10.79 20.26
N VAL A 10 -12.68 10.86 19.50
CA VAL A 10 -12.74 10.65 18.06
C VAL A 10 -12.83 9.15 17.81
N TYR A 11 -13.97 8.70 17.33
CA TYR A 11 -14.19 7.31 16.98
C TYR A 11 -13.66 7.00 15.60
N LYS A 12 -12.61 6.18 15.54
CA LYS A 12 -12.10 5.61 14.30
C LYS A 12 -12.64 4.21 14.11
N ARG A 13 -13.01 3.90 12.87
CA ARG A 13 -13.50 2.57 12.51
C ARG A 13 -12.54 1.88 11.58
N GLN A 14 -12.07 0.70 11.98
CA GLN A 14 -11.29 -0.18 11.15
C GLN A 14 -12.16 -1.33 10.63
N ILE A 15 -12.32 -1.44 9.32
CA ILE A 15 -13.00 -2.55 8.64
C ILE A 15 -11.96 -3.36 7.89
N TYR A 16 -11.80 -4.65 8.20
CA TYR A 16 -10.72 -5.47 7.64
C TYR A 16 -11.16 -6.91 7.37
N GLU A 17 -10.52 -7.52 6.38
CA GLU A 17 -10.64 -8.94 6.05
C GLU A 17 -9.58 -9.74 6.82
N SER A 18 -9.66 -11.04 6.81
CA SER A 18 -8.79 -12.12 7.34
C SER A 18 -7.35 -11.77 7.79
N ARG A 19 -7.21 -10.74 8.64
CA ARG A 19 -5.93 -10.21 9.14
C ARG A 19 -5.99 -9.92 10.63
N PRO A 20 -5.85 -10.96 11.50
CA PRO A 20 -5.98 -10.77 12.95
C PRO A 20 -5.01 -9.75 13.56
N ASN A 21 -3.81 -9.60 12.98
CA ASN A 21 -2.84 -8.59 13.41
C ASN A 21 -3.37 -7.15 13.32
N VAL A 22 -4.27 -6.87 12.37
CA VAL A 22 -4.89 -5.54 12.24
C VAL A 22 -5.69 -5.17 13.50
N THR A 23 -6.25 -6.16 14.21
CA THR A 23 -6.95 -5.93 15.48
C THR A 23 -6.01 -5.30 16.51
N SER A 24 -4.82 -5.86 16.70
CA SER A 24 -3.83 -5.35 17.67
C SER A 24 -3.21 -4.05 17.20
N ASP A 25 -2.87 -3.94 15.92
CA ASP A 25 -2.20 -2.77 15.34
C ASP A 25 -3.11 -1.53 15.40
N ALA A 26 -4.37 -1.67 14.94
CA ALA A 26 -5.34 -0.60 14.99
C ALA A 26 -5.69 -0.18 16.42
N ALA A 27 -5.91 -1.15 17.33
CA ALA A 27 -6.18 -0.86 18.73
C ALA A 27 -5.02 -0.10 19.37
N SER A 28 -3.78 -0.55 19.16
CA SER A 28 -2.59 0.07 19.74
C SER A 28 -2.35 1.47 19.20
N LEU A 29 -2.45 1.69 17.89
CA LEU A 29 -2.26 3.00 17.28
C LEU A 29 -3.35 3.99 17.70
N CYS A 30 -4.62 3.57 17.71
CA CYS A 30 -5.71 4.43 18.15
C CYS A 30 -5.58 4.80 19.63
N LEU A 31 -5.33 3.84 20.52
CA LEU A 31 -5.14 4.12 21.95
C LEU A 31 -3.96 5.07 22.20
N LYS A 32 -2.81 4.84 21.55
CA LYS A 32 -1.62 5.71 21.70
C LYS A 32 -1.85 7.13 21.19
N SER A 33 -2.73 7.30 20.22
CA SER A 33 -3.12 8.61 19.66
C SER A 33 -4.32 9.25 20.39
N GLY A 34 -4.83 8.63 21.46
CA GLY A 34 -5.97 9.17 22.23
C GLY A 34 -7.33 8.98 21.55
N ASN A 35 -7.43 8.04 20.59
CA ASN A 35 -8.69 7.76 19.89
C ASN A 35 -9.32 6.47 20.38
N SER A 36 -10.64 6.41 20.32
CA SER A 36 -11.38 5.16 20.41
C SER A 36 -11.45 4.46 19.06
N VAL A 37 -11.56 3.13 19.05
CA VAL A 37 -11.65 2.35 17.85
C VAL A 37 -12.76 1.31 17.88
N LEU A 38 -13.54 1.25 16.80
CA LEU A 38 -14.50 0.20 16.56
C LEU A 38 -13.99 -0.72 15.45
N LEU A 39 -13.71 -1.96 15.79
CA LEU A 39 -13.12 -2.97 14.93
C LEU A 39 -14.21 -3.84 14.29
N ARG A 40 -14.11 -4.07 12.97
CA ARG A 40 -14.99 -5.01 12.26
C ARG A 40 -14.13 -5.89 11.37
N GLY A 41 -13.86 -7.11 11.80
CA GLY A 41 -13.12 -8.14 11.05
C GLY A 41 -14.01 -9.03 10.20
N GLY A 42 -13.40 -9.82 9.31
CA GLY A 42 -14.07 -10.87 8.57
C GLY A 42 -14.54 -12.03 9.45
N SER A 43 -15.48 -12.84 8.93
CA SER A 43 -16.03 -13.99 9.64
C SER A 43 -14.98 -15.04 9.97
N GLU A 44 -14.00 -15.22 9.10
CA GLU A 44 -12.95 -16.24 9.21
C GLU A 44 -12.07 -16.05 10.46
N CYS A 45 -11.84 -14.81 10.86
CA CYS A 45 -11.00 -14.45 11.99
C CYS A 45 -11.78 -13.97 13.22
N PHE A 46 -13.11 -14.08 13.21
CA PHE A 46 -13.97 -13.48 14.25
C PHE A 46 -13.58 -13.92 15.66
N ASN A 47 -13.42 -15.23 15.90
CA ASN A 47 -13.05 -15.75 17.21
C ASN A 47 -11.68 -15.26 17.69
N THR A 48 -10.70 -15.21 16.79
CA THR A 48 -9.36 -14.66 17.10
C THR A 48 -9.44 -13.19 17.45
N ASN A 49 -10.16 -12.39 16.64
CA ASN A 49 -10.34 -10.97 16.88
C ASN A 49 -11.03 -10.70 18.22
N LYS A 50 -12.05 -11.52 18.56
CA LYS A 50 -12.75 -11.42 19.85
C LYS A 50 -11.81 -11.67 21.03
N ILE A 51 -11.00 -12.73 20.98
CA ILE A 51 -10.04 -13.03 22.04
C ILE A 51 -9.02 -11.89 22.20
N LEU A 52 -8.51 -11.34 21.09
CA LEU A 52 -7.57 -10.21 21.11
C LEU A 52 -8.19 -8.97 21.77
N VAL A 53 -9.43 -8.62 21.40
CA VAL A 53 -10.13 -7.48 21.99
C VAL A 53 -10.42 -7.72 23.47
N ASP A 54 -10.85 -8.92 23.87
CA ASP A 54 -11.08 -9.28 25.28
C ASP A 54 -9.80 -9.13 26.13
N ILE A 55 -8.63 -9.51 25.59
CA ILE A 55 -7.34 -9.34 26.26
C ILE A 55 -6.99 -7.85 26.37
N ILE A 56 -7.16 -7.08 25.31
CA ILE A 56 -6.92 -5.63 25.31
C ILE A 56 -7.83 -4.94 26.34
N GLN A 57 -9.13 -5.24 26.34
CA GLN A 57 -10.09 -4.63 27.28
C GLN A 57 -9.75 -4.96 28.74
N LYS A 58 -9.34 -6.21 29.03
CA LYS A 58 -8.85 -6.58 30.38
C LYS A 58 -7.63 -5.77 30.79
N SER A 59 -6.71 -5.53 29.86
CA SER A 59 -5.54 -4.69 30.10
C SER A 59 -5.90 -3.23 30.33
N LEU A 60 -6.85 -2.68 29.57
CA LEU A 60 -7.37 -1.32 29.76
C LEU A 60 -7.96 -1.13 31.16
N ILE A 61 -8.83 -2.05 31.58
CA ILE A 61 -9.44 -2.02 32.92
C ILE A 61 -8.36 -2.05 34.00
N LYS A 62 -7.35 -2.94 33.89
CA LYS A 62 -6.24 -3.04 34.84
C LYS A 62 -5.44 -1.74 34.97
N ASN A 63 -5.41 -0.93 33.93
CA ASN A 63 -4.69 0.35 33.88
C ASN A 63 -5.61 1.57 34.06
N ASN A 64 -6.85 1.39 34.55
CA ASN A 64 -7.85 2.44 34.75
C ASN A 64 -8.20 3.23 33.46
N ILE A 65 -8.15 2.57 32.31
CA ILE A 65 -8.60 3.12 31.02
C ILE A 65 -9.96 2.53 30.70
N ASN A 66 -10.84 3.33 30.11
CA ASN A 66 -12.16 2.85 29.70
C ASN A 66 -12.03 1.70 28.72
N LYS A 67 -12.60 0.55 29.05
CA LYS A 67 -12.60 -0.65 28.17
C LYS A 67 -13.24 -0.38 26.80
N ASP A 68 -14.24 0.51 26.76
CA ASP A 68 -15.00 0.84 25.57
C ASP A 68 -14.22 1.72 24.56
N SER A 69 -12.98 2.09 24.90
CA SER A 69 -12.05 2.69 23.93
C SER A 69 -11.67 1.73 22.80
N VAL A 70 -11.83 0.42 22.98
CA VAL A 70 -11.61 -0.59 21.95
C VAL A 70 -12.79 -1.56 21.94
N ASN A 71 -13.54 -1.55 20.83
CA ASN A 71 -14.71 -2.42 20.68
C ASN A 71 -14.62 -3.22 19.39
N LEU A 72 -15.19 -4.44 19.42
CA LEU A 72 -15.39 -5.30 18.25
C LEU A 72 -16.88 -5.36 17.92
N VAL A 73 -17.23 -5.13 16.66
CA VAL A 73 -18.58 -5.38 16.16
C VAL A 73 -18.87 -6.89 16.27
N PRO A 74 -19.87 -7.31 17.08
CA PRO A 74 -20.11 -8.73 17.35
C PRO A 74 -20.81 -9.45 16.20
N TYR A 75 -21.03 -8.77 15.09
CA TYR A 75 -21.75 -9.28 13.92
C TYR A 75 -20.88 -9.24 12.67
N THR A 76 -20.93 -10.30 11.87
CA THR A 76 -20.20 -10.40 10.61
C THR A 76 -21.08 -10.10 9.39
N ASP A 77 -22.37 -9.84 9.58
CA ASP A 77 -23.33 -9.55 8.53
C ASP A 77 -22.99 -8.24 7.79
N ARG A 78 -23.21 -8.24 6.47
CA ARG A 78 -23.00 -7.06 5.62
C ARG A 78 -24.04 -5.95 5.86
N GLU A 79 -25.25 -6.28 6.27
CA GLU A 79 -26.30 -5.29 6.56
C GLU A 79 -25.90 -4.48 7.81
N VAL A 80 -25.33 -5.11 8.83
CA VAL A 80 -24.78 -4.39 9.99
C VAL A 80 -23.66 -3.43 9.54
N MET A 81 -22.83 -3.83 8.59
CA MET A 81 -21.79 -2.95 8.04
C MET A 81 -22.39 -1.70 7.36
N LYS A 82 -23.45 -1.86 6.55
CA LYS A 82 -24.15 -0.71 5.93
C LYS A 82 -24.72 0.25 6.96
N TYR A 83 -25.36 -0.31 8.01
CA TYR A 83 -25.89 0.50 9.11
C TYR A 83 -24.79 1.32 9.79
N ILE A 84 -23.70 0.69 10.07
CA ILE A 84 -22.55 1.28 10.74
C ILE A 84 -21.90 2.40 9.88
N LEU A 85 -21.82 2.22 8.55
CA LEU A 85 -21.23 3.19 7.62
C LEU A 85 -22.03 4.50 7.48
N ARG A 86 -23.24 4.54 8.03
CA ARG A 86 -24.13 5.72 8.01
C ARG A 86 -24.22 6.42 9.36
N LYS A 87 -23.34 6.06 10.30
CA LYS A 87 -23.29 6.62 11.65
C LYS A 87 -22.24 7.73 11.73
N ASP A 88 -22.39 8.77 10.93
CA ASP A 88 -21.51 9.93 10.85
C ASP A 88 -21.61 10.84 12.09
N ASP A 89 -22.71 10.76 12.85
CA ASP A 89 -22.83 11.40 14.17
C ASP A 89 -21.97 10.72 15.24
N ASP A 90 -21.67 9.42 15.08
CA ASP A 90 -20.99 8.59 16.09
C ASP A 90 -19.56 8.22 15.68
N VAL A 91 -19.18 8.37 14.41
CA VAL A 91 -17.91 7.91 13.86
C VAL A 91 -17.31 8.94 12.91
N ASP A 92 -16.09 9.35 13.16
CA ASP A 92 -15.42 10.43 12.42
C ASP A 92 -14.66 9.94 11.20
N LEU A 93 -14.18 8.68 11.19
CA LEU A 93 -13.30 8.18 10.14
C LEU A 93 -13.42 6.67 9.97
N VAL A 94 -13.45 6.22 8.72
CA VAL A 94 -13.39 4.79 8.34
C VAL A 94 -12.10 4.49 7.61
N ILE A 95 -11.43 3.41 8.02
CA ILE A 95 -10.18 2.93 7.40
C ILE A 95 -10.40 1.46 6.98
N PRO A 96 -10.75 1.18 5.72
CA PRO A 96 -10.90 -0.19 5.24
C PRO A 96 -9.54 -0.84 4.94
N ARG A 97 -9.42 -2.14 5.23
CA ARG A 97 -8.25 -2.99 4.94
C ARG A 97 -8.69 -4.31 4.33
N GLY A 98 -8.56 -4.48 3.05
CA GLY A 98 -8.97 -5.69 2.34
C GLY A 98 -8.82 -5.55 0.84
N GLY A 99 -9.43 -6.44 0.09
CA GLY A 99 -9.45 -6.37 -1.36
C GLY A 99 -10.27 -5.20 -1.90
N GLU A 100 -10.08 -4.88 -3.18
CA GLU A 100 -10.73 -3.75 -3.86
C GLU A 100 -12.26 -3.76 -3.68
N GLY A 101 -12.88 -4.94 -3.72
CA GLY A 101 -14.35 -5.07 -3.55
C GLY A 101 -14.85 -4.57 -2.19
N LEU A 102 -14.13 -4.86 -1.08
CA LEU A 102 -14.47 -4.31 0.22
C LEU A 102 -14.28 -2.80 0.26
N ILE A 103 -13.18 -2.30 -0.28
CA ILE A 103 -12.85 -0.87 -0.25
C ILE A 103 -13.87 -0.07 -1.07
N ARG A 104 -14.26 -0.56 -2.26
CA ARG A 104 -15.33 0.05 -3.07
C ARG A 104 -16.66 0.05 -2.33
N PHE A 105 -17.05 -1.11 -1.79
CA PHE A 105 -18.30 -1.22 -1.01
C PHE A 105 -18.34 -0.21 0.14
N VAL A 106 -17.28 -0.11 0.94
CA VAL A 106 -17.19 0.86 2.04
C VAL A 106 -17.29 2.29 1.50
N SER A 107 -16.57 2.61 0.45
CA SER A 107 -16.52 3.97 -0.13
C SER A 107 -17.86 4.42 -0.72
N GLU A 108 -18.61 3.52 -1.33
CA GLU A 108 -19.89 3.79 -1.97
C GLU A 108 -21.07 3.86 -0.99
N ASN A 109 -20.93 3.21 0.17
CA ASN A 109 -22.02 3.12 1.16
C ASN A 109 -21.79 3.97 2.42
N SER A 110 -20.65 4.65 2.54
CA SER A 110 -20.31 5.43 3.72
C SER A 110 -20.72 6.90 3.59
N SER A 111 -21.43 7.43 4.60
CA SER A 111 -21.55 8.87 4.83
C SER A 111 -20.37 9.44 5.61
N ILE A 112 -19.57 8.57 6.24
CA ILE A 112 -18.40 8.91 7.02
C ILE A 112 -17.20 9.03 6.08
N PRO A 113 -16.26 9.98 6.29
CA PRO A 113 -15.00 10.06 5.54
C PRO A 113 -14.24 8.72 5.53
N VAL A 114 -13.75 8.30 4.36
CA VAL A 114 -13.04 7.03 4.16
C VAL A 114 -11.62 7.29 3.70
N ILE A 115 -10.63 6.82 4.44
CA ILE A 115 -9.23 6.78 4.00
C ILE A 115 -8.97 5.44 3.34
N LYS A 116 -8.55 5.45 2.09
CA LYS A 116 -8.46 4.24 1.27
C LYS A 116 -7.31 4.27 0.29
N HIS A 117 -6.93 3.08 -0.17
CA HIS A 117 -6.29 2.86 -1.46
C HIS A 117 -7.02 1.70 -2.14
N TYR A 118 -7.18 1.75 -3.45
CA TYR A 118 -7.89 0.68 -4.17
C TYR A 118 -6.95 -0.42 -4.62
N LYS A 119 -5.80 -0.03 -5.21
CA LYS A 119 -4.78 -0.92 -5.78
C LYS A 119 -3.39 -0.38 -5.48
N GLY A 120 -2.41 -1.27 -5.46
CA GLY A 120 -0.99 -0.95 -5.42
C GLY A 120 -0.32 -1.28 -6.75
N VAL A 121 -0.62 -0.55 -7.83
CA VAL A 121 0.13 -0.67 -9.10
C VAL A 121 1.38 0.17 -8.98
N CYS A 122 2.46 -0.45 -8.53
CA CYS A 122 3.74 0.20 -8.24
C CYS A 122 4.74 0.01 -9.38
N HIS A 123 5.55 1.05 -9.64
CA HIS A 123 6.53 1.03 -10.71
C HIS A 123 7.96 1.22 -10.19
N VAL A 124 8.90 0.60 -10.87
CA VAL A 124 10.34 0.92 -10.78
C VAL A 124 10.82 1.31 -12.16
N TYR A 125 11.38 2.50 -12.29
CA TYR A 125 12.01 2.98 -13.51
C TYR A 125 13.53 2.88 -13.40
N LEU A 126 14.13 2.12 -14.30
CA LEU A 126 15.58 2.03 -14.48
C LEU A 126 16.00 3.03 -15.57
N ASP A 127 16.62 4.12 -15.13
CA ASP A 127 17.11 5.17 -16.03
C ASP A 127 18.39 4.75 -16.78
N SER A 128 18.69 5.42 -17.90
CA SER A 128 19.91 5.17 -18.68
C SER A 128 21.22 5.39 -17.90
N GLU A 129 21.18 6.23 -16.88
CA GLU A 129 22.32 6.53 -16.00
C GLU A 129 22.22 5.83 -14.64
N ALA A 130 21.51 4.71 -14.56
CA ALA A 130 21.45 3.90 -13.36
C ALA A 130 22.77 3.17 -13.08
N ASP A 131 23.17 3.10 -11.81
CA ASP A 131 24.16 2.10 -11.39
C ASP A 131 23.56 0.71 -11.60
N LEU A 132 24.22 -0.11 -12.41
CA LEU A 132 23.66 -1.40 -12.84
C LEU A 132 23.47 -2.39 -11.69
N LYS A 133 24.36 -2.34 -10.67
CA LYS A 133 24.23 -3.22 -9.51
C LYS A 133 23.05 -2.79 -8.65
N ILE A 134 22.92 -1.51 -8.37
CA ILE A 134 21.80 -0.95 -7.59
C ILE A 134 20.48 -1.20 -8.34
N ALA A 135 20.45 -0.99 -9.66
CA ALA A 135 19.28 -1.23 -10.49
C ALA A 135 18.82 -2.70 -10.44
N HIS A 136 19.76 -3.62 -10.54
CA HIS A 136 19.50 -5.04 -10.42
C HIS A 136 18.92 -5.40 -9.03
N ASP A 137 19.61 -5.01 -7.95
CA ASP A 137 19.21 -5.36 -6.58
C ASP A 137 17.84 -4.79 -6.22
N ILE A 138 17.54 -3.55 -6.63
CA ILE A 138 16.24 -2.90 -6.43
C ILE A 138 15.14 -3.59 -7.23
N ALA A 139 15.34 -3.86 -8.52
CA ALA A 139 14.35 -4.50 -9.37
C ALA A 139 13.96 -5.88 -8.82
N ILE A 140 14.94 -6.69 -8.49
CA ILE A 140 14.74 -8.03 -7.91
C ILE A 140 14.02 -7.95 -6.56
N ASN A 141 14.50 -7.12 -5.65
CA ASN A 141 13.89 -6.95 -4.33
C ASN A 141 12.44 -6.47 -4.43
N SER A 142 12.16 -5.48 -5.28
CA SER A 142 10.83 -4.87 -5.41
C SER A 142 9.75 -5.86 -5.83
N LYS A 143 10.10 -6.92 -6.57
CA LYS A 143 9.13 -7.95 -6.99
C LYS A 143 9.19 -9.22 -6.15
N ILE A 144 10.38 -9.77 -5.92
CA ILE A 144 10.54 -11.15 -5.44
C ILE A 144 10.41 -11.26 -3.92
N GLN A 145 10.83 -10.25 -3.17
CA GLN A 145 10.87 -10.32 -1.71
C GLN A 145 9.50 -10.68 -1.09
N ARG A 146 8.42 -10.08 -1.60
CA ARG A 146 7.05 -10.35 -1.14
C ARG A 146 6.02 -9.89 -2.18
N PRO A 147 5.70 -10.71 -3.19
CA PRO A 147 4.87 -10.31 -4.32
C PRO A 147 3.41 -10.01 -3.96
N GLY A 148 2.87 -10.62 -2.88
CA GLY A 148 1.47 -10.52 -2.47
C GLY A 148 1.12 -9.31 -1.61
N VAL A 149 1.83 -8.18 -1.74
CA VAL A 149 1.55 -6.94 -0.99
C VAL A 149 1.48 -5.73 -1.91
N CYS A 150 0.72 -4.72 -1.50
CA CYS A 150 0.39 -3.55 -2.33
C CYS A 150 1.58 -2.66 -2.74
N ASN A 151 2.72 -2.75 -2.07
CA ASN A 151 3.95 -2.04 -2.41
C ASN A 151 4.95 -2.90 -3.21
N ALA A 152 4.57 -4.12 -3.62
CA ALA A 152 5.35 -4.89 -4.57
C ALA A 152 5.28 -4.25 -5.96
N MET A 153 6.37 -4.31 -6.72
CA MET A 153 6.42 -3.80 -8.08
C MET A 153 5.50 -4.63 -8.99
N GLU A 154 4.65 -3.96 -9.77
CA GLU A 154 3.80 -4.58 -10.78
C GLU A 154 4.26 -4.28 -12.22
N THR A 155 4.96 -3.16 -12.42
CA THR A 155 5.58 -2.82 -13.69
C THR A 155 7.03 -2.37 -13.50
N LEU A 156 7.96 -3.00 -14.22
CA LEU A 156 9.33 -2.56 -14.37
C LEU A 156 9.46 -1.78 -15.68
N ILE A 157 9.83 -0.51 -15.59
CA ILE A 157 10.06 0.37 -16.73
C ILE A 157 11.57 0.46 -16.95
N ILE A 158 12.03 0.13 -18.15
CA ILE A 158 13.44 0.01 -18.49
C ILE A 158 13.79 1.01 -19.61
N ASN A 159 14.77 1.86 -19.37
CA ASN A 159 15.31 2.70 -20.43
C ASN A 159 16.09 1.85 -21.44
N LYS A 160 15.72 1.93 -22.71
CA LYS A 160 16.33 1.14 -23.80
C LYS A 160 17.82 1.38 -24.01
N ASN A 161 18.36 2.51 -23.48
CA ASN A 161 19.77 2.86 -23.58
C ASN A 161 20.65 2.19 -22.51
N LEU A 162 20.06 1.45 -21.57
CA LEU A 162 20.83 0.56 -20.68
C LEU A 162 21.53 -0.54 -21.47
N PRO A 163 22.68 -1.06 -21.01
CA PRO A 163 23.37 -2.15 -21.69
C PRO A 163 22.46 -3.33 -21.96
N LYS A 164 22.44 -3.81 -23.21
CA LYS A 164 21.56 -4.90 -23.62
C LYS A 164 21.79 -6.17 -22.79
N ASP A 165 23.04 -6.51 -22.49
CA ASP A 165 23.37 -7.68 -21.67
C ASP A 165 22.85 -7.55 -20.24
N PHE A 166 22.84 -6.34 -19.68
CA PHE A 166 22.24 -6.08 -18.37
C PHE A 166 20.72 -6.38 -18.38
N ILE A 167 20.01 -5.84 -19.36
CA ILE A 167 18.56 -6.04 -19.50
C ILE A 167 18.25 -7.53 -19.66
N LEU A 168 18.99 -8.22 -20.55
CA LEU A 168 18.83 -9.66 -20.78
C LEU A 168 19.06 -10.47 -19.52
N ASN A 169 20.14 -10.22 -18.80
CA ASN A 169 20.46 -10.94 -17.56
C ASN A 169 19.40 -10.70 -16.47
N LEU A 170 18.93 -9.46 -16.30
CA LEU A 170 17.88 -9.12 -15.35
C LEU A 170 16.56 -9.84 -15.67
N LEU A 171 16.14 -9.87 -16.93
CA LEU A 171 14.93 -10.57 -17.35
C LEU A 171 15.05 -12.09 -17.14
N HIS A 172 16.20 -12.69 -17.47
CA HIS A 172 16.44 -14.10 -17.19
C HIS A 172 16.43 -14.43 -15.70
N GLU A 173 16.90 -13.53 -14.85
CA GLU A 173 16.84 -13.74 -13.40
C GLU A 173 15.41 -13.75 -12.89
N PHE A 174 14.53 -12.86 -13.36
CA PHE A 174 13.11 -12.93 -13.06
C PHE A 174 12.50 -14.27 -13.49
N ILE A 175 12.79 -14.74 -14.71
CA ILE A 175 12.30 -16.02 -15.22
C ILE A 175 12.80 -17.19 -14.35
N ASN A 176 14.09 -17.21 -14.00
CA ASN A 176 14.68 -18.24 -13.15
C ASN A 176 14.04 -18.27 -11.75
N ASN A 177 13.60 -17.12 -11.25
CA ASN A 177 12.82 -17.00 -10.02
C ASN A 177 11.31 -17.25 -10.23
N LYS A 178 10.90 -17.79 -11.39
CA LYS A 178 9.52 -18.15 -11.71
C LYS A 178 8.56 -16.95 -11.80
N VAL A 179 9.06 -15.78 -12.10
CA VAL A 179 8.23 -14.61 -12.41
C VAL A 179 7.74 -14.75 -13.84
N LEU A 180 6.43 -14.72 -14.02
CA LEU A 180 5.81 -14.68 -15.35
C LEU A 180 5.90 -13.24 -15.87
N ILE A 181 6.60 -13.09 -16.99
CA ILE A 181 6.82 -11.80 -17.63
C ILE A 181 5.71 -11.51 -18.64
N TYR A 182 5.21 -10.29 -18.60
CA TYR A 182 4.30 -9.73 -19.59
C TYR A 182 4.97 -8.52 -20.26
N GLY A 183 4.82 -8.37 -21.57
CA GLY A 183 5.49 -7.29 -22.30
C GLY A 183 4.90 -7.03 -23.67
N GLU A 184 5.27 -5.90 -24.25
CA GLU A 184 4.96 -5.53 -25.63
C GLU A 184 5.94 -6.20 -26.61
N ASP A 185 5.65 -6.13 -27.92
CA ASP A 185 6.48 -6.74 -28.96
C ASP A 185 7.95 -6.30 -28.92
N GLU A 186 8.24 -5.11 -28.42
CA GLU A 186 9.60 -4.59 -28.27
C GLU A 186 10.47 -5.44 -27.34
N LEU A 187 9.85 -6.17 -26.41
CA LEU A 187 10.56 -7.07 -25.49
C LEU A 187 11.25 -8.24 -26.22
N SER A 188 10.77 -8.60 -27.41
CA SER A 188 11.39 -9.61 -28.27
C SER A 188 12.82 -9.28 -28.72
N ASN A 189 13.24 -8.01 -28.60
CA ASN A 189 14.62 -7.61 -28.86
C ASN A 189 15.61 -8.10 -27.77
N TYR A 190 15.10 -8.55 -26.63
CA TYR A 190 15.88 -8.95 -25.45
C TYR A 190 15.72 -10.43 -25.09
N ILE A 191 14.48 -10.95 -25.11
CA ILE A 191 14.18 -12.36 -24.80
C ILE A 191 13.28 -12.98 -25.87
N SER A 192 13.32 -14.31 -25.98
CA SER A 192 12.47 -15.05 -26.94
C SER A 192 10.99 -14.90 -26.61
N ASN A 193 10.14 -14.89 -27.63
CA ASN A 193 8.69 -14.73 -27.54
C ASN A 193 7.98 -15.81 -26.69
N ASP A 194 8.57 -16.95 -26.50
CA ASP A 194 8.07 -18.03 -25.64
C ASP A 194 8.36 -17.80 -24.15
N LEU A 195 9.19 -16.83 -23.81
CA LEU A 195 9.56 -16.49 -22.43
C LEU A 195 8.73 -15.37 -21.83
N PHE A 196 7.83 -14.75 -22.57
CA PHE A 196 6.92 -13.74 -22.07
C PHE A 196 5.54 -13.85 -22.72
N THR A 197 4.54 -13.33 -22.02
CA THR A 197 3.17 -13.21 -22.54
C THR A 197 2.98 -11.79 -23.10
N LYS A 198 2.45 -11.69 -24.32
CA LYS A 198 2.11 -10.40 -24.90
C LYS A 198 0.98 -9.78 -24.09
N LEU A 199 1.20 -8.55 -23.58
CA LEU A 199 0.21 -7.80 -22.86
C LEU A 199 -0.61 -6.88 -23.76
N THR A 200 -1.78 -6.49 -23.25
CA THR A 200 -2.61 -5.40 -23.79
C THR A 200 -2.41 -4.14 -22.90
N PRO A 201 -2.77 -2.92 -23.35
CA PRO A 201 -2.69 -1.72 -22.52
C PRO A 201 -3.43 -1.85 -21.18
N GLU A 202 -4.55 -2.58 -21.14
CA GLU A 202 -5.36 -2.81 -19.95
C GLU A 202 -4.61 -3.61 -18.87
N ASP A 203 -3.67 -4.46 -19.26
CA ASP A 203 -2.87 -5.28 -18.33
C ASP A 203 -1.98 -4.43 -17.43
N TYR A 204 -1.58 -3.23 -17.86
CA TYR A 204 -0.80 -2.31 -17.04
C TYR A 204 -1.56 -1.77 -15.81
N HIS A 205 -2.89 -1.84 -15.80
CA HIS A 205 -3.72 -1.49 -14.64
C HIS A 205 -3.85 -2.61 -13.61
N ASN A 206 -3.28 -3.79 -13.86
CA ASN A 206 -3.43 -4.94 -12.99
C ASN A 206 -2.48 -4.86 -11.78
N GLU A 207 -3.04 -5.04 -10.60
CA GLU A 207 -2.31 -5.42 -9.40
C GLU A 207 -2.36 -6.94 -9.31
N TYR A 208 -1.27 -7.61 -9.64
CA TYR A 208 -1.24 -9.08 -9.71
C TYR A 208 -1.20 -9.74 -8.33
N LEU A 209 -0.51 -9.10 -7.37
CA LEU A 209 -0.26 -9.69 -6.04
C LEU A 209 0.35 -11.10 -6.12
N ASP A 210 1.12 -11.37 -7.15
CA ASP A 210 1.65 -12.68 -7.53
C ASP A 210 3.00 -12.52 -8.22
N MET A 211 3.66 -13.63 -8.53
CA MET A 211 4.92 -13.70 -9.30
C MET A 211 4.65 -13.41 -10.81
N LYS A 212 4.08 -12.24 -11.08
CA LYS A 212 3.77 -11.71 -12.40
C LYS A 212 4.29 -10.28 -12.49
N LEU A 213 4.86 -9.91 -13.63
CA LEU A 213 5.52 -8.62 -13.80
C LEU A 213 5.33 -8.10 -15.22
N ASN A 214 4.84 -6.86 -15.35
CA ASN A 214 4.85 -6.15 -16.61
C ASN A 214 6.24 -5.53 -16.85
N ILE A 215 6.71 -5.61 -18.10
CA ILE A 215 7.93 -4.94 -18.56
C ILE A 215 7.54 -3.90 -19.61
N LYS A 216 7.95 -2.67 -19.36
CA LYS A 216 7.80 -1.55 -20.29
C LYS A 216 9.17 -1.03 -20.71
N ILE A 217 9.45 -1.02 -22.01
CA ILE A 217 10.66 -0.41 -22.57
C ILE A 217 10.32 1.05 -22.93
N VAL A 218 11.19 1.99 -22.56
CA VAL A 218 11.02 3.42 -22.85
C VAL A 218 12.29 4.03 -23.41
N SER A 219 12.18 5.14 -24.15
CA SER A 219 13.34 5.86 -24.70
C SER A 219 13.96 6.86 -23.72
N ASP A 220 13.14 7.38 -22.80
CA ASP A 220 13.50 8.47 -21.91
C ASP A 220 12.59 8.56 -20.67
N ILE A 221 12.93 9.44 -19.76
CA ILE A 221 12.21 9.66 -18.50
C ILE A 221 10.77 10.18 -18.73
N GLN A 222 10.53 10.96 -19.80
CA GLN A 222 9.21 11.53 -20.05
C GLN A 222 8.20 10.44 -20.41
N GLN A 223 8.63 9.43 -21.18
CA GLN A 223 7.81 8.26 -21.45
C GLN A 223 7.54 7.43 -20.20
N ALA A 224 8.53 7.30 -19.30
CA ALA A 224 8.35 6.62 -18.03
C ALA A 224 7.31 7.34 -17.15
N ILE A 225 7.43 8.66 -17.00
CA ILE A 225 6.49 9.48 -16.23
C ILE A 225 5.09 9.36 -16.83
N LYS A 226 4.95 9.53 -18.14
CA LYS A 226 3.66 9.41 -18.83
C LYS A 226 3.00 8.04 -18.58
N HIS A 227 3.79 6.97 -18.64
CA HIS A 227 3.29 5.62 -18.36
C HIS A 227 2.78 5.50 -16.93
N ILE A 228 3.53 6.02 -15.95
CA ILE A 228 3.12 6.00 -14.54
C ILE A 228 1.87 6.85 -14.29
N GLU A 229 1.75 8.02 -14.93
CA GLU A 229 0.55 8.86 -14.83
C GLU A 229 -0.69 8.19 -15.40
N GLU A 230 -0.54 7.42 -16.48
CA GLU A 230 -1.64 6.74 -17.15
C GLU A 230 -2.09 5.47 -16.41
N TYR A 231 -1.16 4.66 -15.91
CA TYR A 231 -1.45 3.32 -15.38
C TYR A 231 -1.26 3.19 -13.87
N GLY A 232 -0.56 4.12 -13.23
CA GLY A 232 -0.26 4.08 -11.81
C GLY A 232 -1.48 4.28 -10.91
N SER A 233 -1.35 3.83 -9.68
CA SER A 233 -2.41 3.90 -8.66
C SER A 233 -2.19 4.98 -7.60
N LEU A 234 -1.22 5.86 -7.79
CA LEU A 234 -0.75 6.86 -6.82
C LEU A 234 -0.20 6.22 -5.54
N HIS A 235 0.25 4.97 -5.60
CA HIS A 235 0.73 4.24 -4.43
C HIS A 235 2.23 4.43 -4.21
N THR A 236 3.08 3.80 -5.00
CA THR A 236 4.52 3.81 -4.79
C THR A 236 5.27 3.75 -6.11
N GLU A 237 6.18 4.69 -6.30
CA GLU A 237 7.02 4.75 -7.48
C GLU A 237 8.50 4.82 -7.08
N SER A 238 9.38 4.28 -7.91
CA SER A 238 10.83 4.37 -7.69
C SER A 238 11.55 4.68 -9.01
N ILE A 239 12.56 5.54 -8.91
CA ILE A 239 13.54 5.74 -9.98
C ILE A 239 14.91 5.27 -9.50
N VAL A 240 15.63 4.56 -10.38
CA VAL A 240 17.04 4.24 -10.18
C VAL A 240 17.87 5.02 -11.18
N THR A 241 18.65 5.96 -10.69
CA THR A 241 19.48 6.85 -11.51
C THR A 241 20.62 7.46 -10.70
N SER A 242 21.72 7.77 -11.36
CA SER A 242 22.81 8.63 -10.84
C SER A 242 22.67 10.09 -11.29
N ASN A 243 21.70 10.37 -12.16
CA ASN A 243 21.45 11.70 -12.70
C ASN A 243 20.51 12.49 -11.78
N GLU A 244 21.06 13.49 -11.09
CA GLU A 244 20.31 14.36 -10.16
C GLU A 244 19.17 15.12 -10.84
N ILE A 245 19.33 15.51 -12.11
CA ILE A 245 18.29 16.22 -12.86
C ILE A 245 17.10 15.29 -13.13
N ASN A 246 17.38 14.07 -13.59
CA ASN A 246 16.32 13.07 -13.83
C ASN A 246 15.61 12.68 -12.52
N LYS A 247 16.36 12.56 -11.42
CA LYS A 247 15.77 12.35 -10.09
C LYS A 247 14.75 13.44 -9.74
N GLU A 248 15.16 14.71 -9.84
CA GLU A 248 14.28 15.85 -9.51
C GLU A 248 13.07 15.92 -10.45
N ILE A 249 13.25 15.72 -11.76
CA ILE A 249 12.14 15.68 -12.72
C ILE A 249 11.14 14.58 -12.33
N PHE A 250 11.62 13.38 -12.02
CA PHE A 250 10.74 12.27 -11.65
C PHE A 250 9.95 12.55 -10.37
N ILE A 251 10.62 13.04 -9.33
CA ILE A 251 10.00 13.34 -8.03
C ILE A 251 8.96 14.47 -8.16
N GLN A 252 9.26 15.52 -8.93
CA GLN A 252 8.36 16.68 -9.06
C GLN A 252 7.18 16.42 -9.99
N SER A 253 7.31 15.51 -10.95
CA SER A 253 6.25 15.23 -11.93
C SER A 253 5.18 14.30 -11.41
N LEU A 254 5.49 13.41 -10.47
CA LEU A 254 4.58 12.38 -10.02
C LEU A 254 3.84 12.79 -8.73
N ASN A 255 2.61 12.29 -8.59
CA ASN A 255 1.72 12.56 -7.46
C ASN A 255 1.48 11.33 -6.58
N SER A 256 2.40 10.36 -6.56
CA SER A 256 2.25 9.14 -5.77
C SER A 256 2.53 9.37 -4.28
N SER A 257 1.95 8.52 -3.44
CA SER A 257 2.03 8.65 -1.98
C SER A 257 3.43 8.43 -1.41
N ALA A 258 4.26 7.69 -2.16
CA ALA A 258 5.69 7.56 -1.90
C ALA A 258 6.45 7.51 -3.23
N ILE A 259 7.49 8.31 -3.33
CA ILE A 259 8.39 8.32 -4.48
C ILE A 259 9.82 8.13 -3.96
N PHE A 260 10.47 7.09 -4.44
CA PHE A 260 11.81 6.71 -4.00
C PHE A 260 12.87 6.98 -5.07
N HIS A 261 14.05 7.33 -4.60
CA HIS A 261 15.25 7.38 -5.41
C HIS A 261 16.25 6.34 -4.91
N ASN A 262 16.71 5.48 -5.80
CA ASN A 262 17.65 4.41 -5.51
C ASN A 262 17.24 3.51 -4.31
N ALA A 263 15.94 3.25 -4.19
CA ALA A 263 15.40 2.38 -3.17
C ALA A 263 14.23 1.55 -3.70
N SER A 264 14.03 0.38 -3.14
CA SER A 264 12.94 -0.54 -3.49
C SER A 264 11.58 0.03 -3.10
N THR A 265 10.54 -0.23 -3.88
CA THR A 265 9.14 0.09 -3.52
C THR A 265 8.71 -0.57 -2.22
N ARG A 266 9.38 -1.66 -1.82
CA ARG A 266 9.15 -2.38 -0.57
C ARG A 266 9.43 -1.56 0.69
N PHE A 267 10.19 -0.45 0.57
CA PHE A 267 10.38 0.48 1.68
C PHE A 267 9.14 1.31 2.03
N ASN A 268 8.11 1.37 1.19
CA ASN A 268 6.85 2.02 1.52
C ASN A 268 6.04 1.19 2.52
N ASP A 269 6.55 1.06 3.71
CA ASP A 269 6.02 0.28 4.84
C ASP A 269 6.31 1.06 6.13
N GLY A 270 5.33 1.16 7.02
CA GLY A 270 5.46 1.97 8.23
C GLY A 270 6.59 1.51 9.16
N ASN A 271 6.91 0.22 9.19
CA ASN A 271 8.03 -0.28 9.98
C ASN A 271 9.37 0.06 9.32
N GLU A 272 9.50 -0.17 8.01
CA GLU A 272 10.73 0.11 7.25
C GLU A 272 11.08 1.61 7.24
N LEU A 273 10.06 2.48 7.19
CA LEU A 273 10.22 3.94 7.28
C LEU A 273 10.41 4.47 8.71
N GLY A 274 10.47 3.59 9.72
CA GLY A 274 10.68 3.99 11.11
C GLY A 274 9.47 4.63 11.78
N LEU A 275 8.26 4.47 11.24
CA LEU A 275 7.02 4.95 11.86
C LEU A 275 6.52 4.03 12.98
N GLY A 276 7.21 2.93 13.24
CA GLY A 276 6.93 1.91 14.26
C GLY A 276 5.86 0.92 13.86
N ALA A 277 4.70 1.39 13.46
CA ALA A 277 3.59 0.59 12.95
C ALA A 277 2.77 1.41 11.96
N GLU A 278 1.93 0.75 11.16
CA GLU A 278 0.98 1.44 10.28
C GLU A 278 -0.43 0.87 10.41
N ILE A 279 -1.43 1.74 10.37
CA ILE A 279 -2.82 1.35 10.28
C ILE A 279 -3.25 1.07 8.84
N GLY A 280 -2.50 1.59 7.88
CA GLY A 280 -2.67 1.43 6.44
C GLY A 280 -1.87 2.44 5.64
N ILE A 281 -1.90 2.29 4.31
CA ILE A 281 -1.33 3.24 3.36
C ILE A 281 -2.50 3.95 2.68
N SER A 282 -2.46 5.27 2.60
CA SER A 282 -3.49 6.09 1.95
C SER A 282 -3.02 6.61 0.60
N THR A 283 -3.85 6.46 -0.43
CA THR A 283 -3.67 7.14 -1.71
C THR A 283 -4.67 8.28 -1.91
N THR A 284 -5.32 8.72 -0.82
CA THR A 284 -6.23 9.87 -0.82
C THR A 284 -5.62 11.03 -0.06
N LYS A 285 -5.78 12.25 -0.57
CA LYS A 285 -5.24 13.49 0.05
C LYS A 285 -6.19 14.11 1.08
N LEU A 286 -7.18 13.37 1.57
CA LEU A 286 -8.20 13.88 2.48
C LEU A 286 -7.64 14.19 3.87
N HIS A 287 -6.85 13.27 4.43
CA HIS A 287 -6.32 13.35 5.80
C HIS A 287 -4.81 13.06 5.84
N ALA A 288 -4.40 11.91 5.35
CA ALA A 288 -3.02 11.51 5.24
C ALA A 288 -2.77 10.91 3.85
N PHE A 289 -1.55 11.03 3.33
CA PHE A 289 -1.13 10.53 2.05
C PHE A 289 0.14 9.71 2.25
N GLY A 290 0.09 8.40 1.97
CA GLY A 290 1.15 7.44 2.27
C GLY A 290 0.89 6.58 3.51
N PRO A 291 1.93 5.97 4.09
CA PRO A 291 1.84 5.12 5.27
C PRO A 291 1.38 5.92 6.51
N MET A 292 0.39 5.40 7.19
CA MET A 292 -0.22 6.06 8.36
C MET A 292 0.27 5.42 9.66
N GLY A 293 1.34 5.94 10.21
CA GLY A 293 1.82 5.63 11.56
C GLY A 293 1.08 6.44 12.64
N LEU A 294 1.66 6.48 13.85
CA LEU A 294 1.04 7.11 15.01
C LEU A 294 0.64 8.59 14.78
N ASN A 295 1.53 9.37 14.17
CA ASN A 295 1.28 10.80 13.93
C ASN A 295 0.12 11.04 12.95
N ALA A 296 0.00 10.23 11.90
CA ALA A 296 -1.09 10.33 10.94
C ALA A 296 -2.44 9.86 11.50
N VAL A 297 -2.44 9.07 12.56
CA VAL A 297 -3.66 8.64 13.28
C VAL A 297 -4.07 9.66 14.33
N SER A 298 -3.15 10.52 14.77
CA SER A 298 -3.41 11.57 15.73
C SER A 298 -4.11 12.78 15.09
N TYR A 299 -4.95 13.48 15.87
CA TYR A 299 -5.38 14.83 15.50
C TYR A 299 -4.37 15.84 16.06
N THR A 300 -3.96 16.78 15.22
CA THR A 300 -3.16 17.91 15.68
C THR A 300 -4.10 18.91 16.34
N HIS A 301 -4.08 18.96 17.67
CA HIS A 301 -4.65 20.10 18.38
C HIS A 301 -3.63 21.25 18.33
N LEU A 302 -3.91 22.26 17.55
CA LEU A 302 -3.18 23.54 17.55
C LEU A 302 -3.62 24.40 18.71
#